data_825d3280afe81ac7243c5724c006e143
#
_entry.id   825d3280afe81ac7243c5724c006e143
#
_cell.length_a   1.000
_cell.length_b   1.000
_cell.length_c   1.000
_cell.angle_alpha   90.00
_cell.angle_beta   90.00
_cell.angle_gamma   90.00
#
_symmetry.space_group_name_H-M   'P 1'
#
loop_
_entity.id
_entity.type
_entity.pdbx_description
1 polymer ?
#
loop_
_entity_poly.entity_id
_entity_poly.type
_entity_poly.pdbx_seq_one_letter_code
_entity_poly.pdbx_strand_id
1 'polypeptide(L)'
;FRRVEDREEVEPVDLDALPTAGQGDREAFEAELDSLQDQLAEWQRALYAERRRSLLIVLQAMDAGGKDSTIRKVFRGVNPQSIRVASFKEPTALEREHDFLWRIHQQTPSTGMISIFNRSHYEDVLVVRVDRIVPESTWRERFDQINDFEARLAASGTTILKFFLHISPEEQAKRFRDRLQRPAKNW
;
A
#
# COMPACT_ATOMS: atom_id res chain seq x y z
N PHE A 1 -17.46 0.48 0.20
CA PHE A 1 -16.78 0.36 1.52
C PHE A 1 -17.78 -0.30 2.46
N ARG A 2 -17.59 -1.58 2.79
CA ARG A 2 -18.27 -2.20 3.90
C ARG A 2 -17.53 -1.78 5.16
N ARG A 3 -18.14 -0.94 5.98
CA ARG A 3 -17.76 -0.76 7.37
C ARG A 3 -17.91 -2.14 8.01
N VAL A 4 -16.89 -2.64 8.66
CA VAL A 4 -17.02 -3.82 9.51
C VAL A 4 -17.74 -3.34 10.77
N GLU A 5 -19.07 -3.19 10.70
CA GLU A 5 -19.91 -2.72 11.81
C GLU A 5 -20.18 -3.84 12.83
N ASP A 6 -20.01 -5.08 12.43
CA ASP A 6 -20.06 -6.22 13.34
C ASP A 6 -18.72 -6.94 13.32
N ARG A 7 -18.20 -7.24 14.50
CA ARG A 7 -17.09 -8.15 14.72
C ARG A 7 -17.50 -9.60 14.41
N GLU A 8 -18.12 -9.83 13.26
CA GLU A 8 -18.12 -11.16 12.70
C GLU A 8 -16.66 -11.54 12.52
N GLU A 9 -16.24 -12.64 13.11
CA GLU A 9 -14.97 -13.26 12.81
C GLU A 9 -14.94 -13.44 11.29
N VAL A 10 -14.25 -12.52 10.61
CA VAL A 10 -14.00 -12.68 9.18
C VAL A 10 -13.15 -13.94 9.10
N GLU A 11 -13.71 -15.01 8.56
CA GLU A 11 -12.94 -16.22 8.31
C GLU A 11 -11.68 -15.84 7.53
N PRO A 12 -10.51 -16.32 7.97
CA PRO A 12 -9.27 -16.03 7.26
C PRO A 12 -9.43 -16.46 5.80
N VAL A 13 -9.27 -15.52 4.88
CA VAL A 13 -9.25 -15.84 3.45
C VAL A 13 -8.04 -16.74 3.23
N ASP A 14 -8.27 -17.95 2.71
CA ASP A 14 -7.17 -18.80 2.23
C ASP A 14 -6.55 -18.14 1.00
N LEU A 15 -5.46 -17.42 1.22
CA LEU A 15 -4.77 -16.68 0.17
C LEU A 15 -4.14 -17.62 -0.88
N ASP A 16 -3.84 -18.85 -0.50
CA ASP A 16 -3.27 -19.84 -1.42
C ASP A 16 -4.35 -20.46 -2.34
N ALA A 17 -5.61 -20.40 -1.91
CA ALA A 17 -6.76 -20.81 -2.73
C ALA A 17 -7.22 -19.74 -3.72
N LEU A 18 -6.73 -18.49 -3.60
CA LEU A 18 -7.08 -17.45 -4.55
C LEU A 18 -6.46 -17.73 -5.93
N PRO A 19 -7.23 -17.54 -7.01
CA PRO A 19 -6.69 -17.73 -8.35
C PRO A 19 -5.51 -16.79 -8.56
N THR A 20 -4.38 -17.36 -9.00
CA THR A 20 -3.22 -16.56 -9.40
C THR A 20 -3.60 -15.76 -10.64
N ALA A 21 -3.81 -14.46 -10.52
CA ALA A 21 -4.00 -13.59 -11.66
C ALA A 21 -2.75 -13.67 -12.55
N GLY A 22 -2.93 -13.97 -13.85
CA GLY A 22 -1.83 -13.88 -14.80
C GLY A 22 -1.27 -15.19 -15.34
N GLN A 23 -2.06 -16.25 -15.39
CA GLN A 23 -1.79 -17.39 -16.28
C GLN A 23 -2.19 -17.01 -17.72
N GLY A 24 -1.39 -16.19 -18.39
CA GLY A 24 -1.66 -15.75 -19.75
C GLY A 24 -0.37 -15.41 -20.50
N ASP A 25 -0.51 -15.01 -21.74
CA ASP A 25 0.58 -14.58 -22.57
C ASP A 25 1.22 -13.29 -22.00
N ARG A 26 2.51 -13.33 -21.73
CA ARG A 26 3.26 -12.23 -21.15
C ARG A 26 3.24 -10.99 -22.07
N GLU A 27 3.31 -11.17 -23.38
CA GLU A 27 3.29 -10.06 -24.33
C GLU A 27 1.94 -9.34 -24.32
N ALA A 28 0.83 -10.11 -24.24
CA ALA A 28 -0.50 -9.55 -24.11
C ALA A 28 -0.66 -8.74 -22.83
N PHE A 29 -0.12 -9.23 -21.69
CA PHE A 29 -0.15 -8.47 -20.43
C PHE A 29 0.70 -7.21 -20.46
N GLU A 30 1.87 -7.24 -21.11
CA GLU A 30 2.73 -6.07 -21.25
C GLU A 30 2.06 -5.01 -22.13
N ALA A 31 1.39 -5.39 -23.23
CA ALA A 31 0.63 -4.48 -24.08
C ALA A 31 -0.59 -3.86 -23.36
N GLU A 32 -1.33 -4.68 -22.59
CA GLU A 32 -2.45 -4.19 -21.78
C GLU A 32 -1.95 -3.22 -20.70
N LEU A 33 -0.83 -3.52 -20.04
CA LEU A 33 -0.24 -2.65 -19.03
C LEU A 33 0.14 -1.28 -19.60
N ASP A 34 0.76 -1.24 -20.78
CA ASP A 34 1.12 0.01 -21.44
C ASP A 34 -0.13 0.86 -21.76
N SER A 35 -1.19 0.24 -22.27
CA SER A 35 -2.47 0.92 -22.52
C SER A 35 -3.10 1.46 -21.22
N LEU A 36 -3.07 0.69 -20.14
CA LEU A 36 -3.58 1.12 -18.83
C LEU A 36 -2.75 2.23 -18.20
N GLN A 37 -1.44 2.26 -18.44
CA GLN A 37 -0.56 3.35 -17.98
C GLN A 37 -0.91 4.68 -18.67
N ASP A 38 -1.18 4.67 -19.97
CA ASP A 38 -1.61 5.86 -20.71
C ASP A 38 -2.94 6.37 -20.15
N GLN A 39 -3.91 5.50 -19.94
CA GLN A 39 -5.19 5.86 -19.32
C GLN A 39 -5.02 6.42 -17.89
N LEU A 40 -4.15 5.79 -17.09
CA LEU A 40 -3.85 6.26 -15.74
C LEU A 40 -3.25 7.67 -15.75
N ALA A 41 -2.36 7.95 -16.71
CA ALA A 41 -1.76 9.27 -16.86
C ALA A 41 -2.81 10.33 -17.27
N GLU A 42 -3.81 9.97 -18.07
CA GLU A 42 -4.94 10.86 -18.42
C GLU A 42 -5.84 11.11 -17.22
N TRP A 43 -6.25 10.08 -16.51
CA TRP A 43 -7.08 10.21 -15.32
C TRP A 43 -6.38 10.98 -14.20
N GLN A 44 -5.07 10.81 -14.06
CA GLN A 44 -4.29 11.58 -13.10
C GLN A 44 -4.28 13.08 -13.44
N ARG A 45 -4.14 13.45 -14.72
CA ARG A 45 -4.24 14.84 -15.18
C ARG A 45 -5.62 15.43 -14.89
N ALA A 46 -6.68 14.67 -15.15
CA ALA A 46 -8.04 15.08 -14.83
C ALA A 46 -8.26 15.28 -13.32
N LEU A 47 -7.79 14.34 -12.49
CA LEU A 47 -7.84 14.44 -11.02
C LEU A 47 -7.12 15.70 -10.53
N TYR A 48 -5.90 15.95 -11.06
CA TYR A 48 -5.11 17.13 -10.69
C TYR A 48 -5.79 18.45 -11.07
N ALA A 49 -6.42 18.50 -12.24
CA ALA A 49 -7.14 19.69 -12.72
C ALA A 49 -8.45 19.92 -11.95
N GLU A 50 -9.17 18.86 -11.62
CA GLU A 50 -10.46 18.91 -10.90
C GLU A 50 -10.31 19.48 -9.48
N ARG A 51 -9.27 19.12 -8.74
CA ARG A 51 -8.97 19.53 -7.36
C ARG A 51 -10.14 19.38 -6.36
N ARG A 52 -10.93 18.33 -6.51
CA ARG A 52 -12.07 18.02 -5.63
C ARG A 52 -11.87 16.76 -4.83
N ARG A 53 -11.19 15.79 -5.41
CA ARG A 53 -10.94 14.46 -4.84
C ARG A 53 -9.45 14.21 -4.73
N SER A 54 -9.10 13.19 -4.02
CA SER A 54 -7.73 12.69 -3.94
C SER A 54 -7.73 11.17 -3.90
N LEU A 55 -6.59 10.56 -4.17
CA LEU A 55 -6.43 9.12 -4.18
C LEU A 55 -5.30 8.71 -3.24
N LEU A 56 -5.61 7.83 -2.29
CA LEU A 56 -4.64 7.15 -1.46
C LEU A 56 -4.56 5.69 -1.87
N ILE A 57 -3.37 5.23 -2.24
CA ILE A 57 -3.09 3.84 -2.57
C ILE A 57 -2.18 3.26 -1.50
N VAL A 58 -2.65 2.21 -0.85
CA VAL A 58 -1.89 1.49 0.19
C VAL A 58 -1.40 0.17 -0.40
N LEU A 59 -0.08 -0.03 -0.40
CA LEU A 59 0.55 -1.27 -0.84
C LEU A 59 1.17 -1.98 0.36
N GLN A 60 0.67 -3.16 0.65
CA GLN A 60 1.20 -4.08 1.65
C GLN A 60 1.66 -5.38 1.00
N ALA A 61 2.72 -5.95 1.51
CA ALA A 61 3.24 -7.26 1.11
C ALA A 61 4.26 -7.75 2.12
N MET A 62 4.49 -9.04 2.12
CA MET A 62 5.67 -9.64 2.74
C MET A 62 6.95 -9.03 2.14
N ASP A 63 8.07 -9.19 2.83
CA ASP A 63 9.36 -8.78 2.28
C ASP A 63 9.64 -9.50 0.96
N ALA A 64 10.31 -8.80 0.03
CA ALA A 64 10.48 -9.23 -1.36
C ALA A 64 9.17 -9.38 -2.17
N GLY A 65 8.00 -8.98 -1.62
CA GLY A 65 6.68 -9.09 -2.29
C GLY A 65 6.51 -8.24 -3.55
N GLY A 66 7.44 -7.30 -3.83
CA GLY A 66 7.46 -6.58 -5.12
C GLY A 66 6.86 -5.18 -5.09
N LYS A 67 6.56 -4.61 -3.90
CA LYS A 67 5.96 -3.26 -3.76
C LYS A 67 6.65 -2.19 -4.61
N ASP A 68 7.97 -2.04 -4.49
CA ASP A 68 8.74 -1.05 -5.26
C ASP A 68 8.66 -1.27 -6.77
N SER A 69 8.67 -2.53 -7.19
CA SER A 69 8.57 -2.90 -8.60
C SER A 69 7.18 -2.59 -9.16
N THR A 70 6.14 -2.81 -8.37
CA THR A 70 4.76 -2.49 -8.72
C THR A 70 4.60 -0.97 -8.88
N ILE A 71 5.05 -0.20 -7.89
CA ILE A 71 4.99 1.27 -7.95
C ILE A 71 5.69 1.77 -9.23
N ARG A 72 6.91 1.33 -9.48
CA ARG A 72 7.70 1.77 -10.63
C ARG A 72 7.09 1.38 -11.97
N LYS A 73 6.46 0.19 -12.04
CA LYS A 73 5.83 -0.26 -13.28
C LYS A 73 4.48 0.41 -13.49
N VAL A 74 3.58 0.36 -12.52
CA VAL A 74 2.20 0.86 -12.67
C VAL A 74 2.17 2.37 -12.93
N PHE A 75 3.02 3.15 -12.25
CA PHE A 75 3.02 4.62 -12.34
C PHE A 75 4.06 5.17 -13.31
N ARG A 76 4.54 4.34 -14.23
CA ARG A 76 5.40 4.80 -15.33
C ARG A 76 4.61 5.76 -16.23
N GLY A 77 5.21 6.92 -16.52
CA GLY A 77 4.56 7.93 -17.39
C GLY A 77 3.59 8.89 -16.68
N VAL A 78 3.26 8.64 -15.42
CA VAL A 78 2.44 9.56 -14.61
C VAL A 78 3.26 10.79 -14.21
N ASN A 79 2.64 11.97 -14.22
CA ASN A 79 3.33 13.21 -13.86
C ASN A 79 3.77 13.20 -12.39
N PRO A 80 5.07 13.26 -12.08
CA PRO A 80 5.59 13.19 -10.72
C PRO A 80 5.17 14.36 -9.82
N GLN A 81 4.73 15.49 -10.38
CA GLN A 81 4.28 16.66 -9.62
C GLN A 81 2.97 16.43 -8.86
N SER A 82 2.18 15.47 -9.27
CA SER A 82 0.86 15.18 -8.68
C SER A 82 0.78 13.81 -8.02
N ILE A 83 1.93 13.15 -7.85
CA ILE A 83 2.04 11.87 -7.17
C ILE A 83 3.10 11.96 -6.07
N ARG A 84 2.80 11.36 -4.93
CA ARG A 84 3.76 11.22 -3.83
C ARG A 84 3.88 9.76 -3.44
N VAL A 85 5.10 9.28 -3.29
CA VAL A 85 5.38 7.96 -2.72
C VAL A 85 5.94 8.15 -1.32
N ALA A 86 5.24 7.63 -0.32
CA ALA A 86 5.70 7.60 1.07
C ALA A 86 6.07 6.17 1.45
N SER A 87 7.30 5.97 1.92
CA SER A 87 7.78 4.68 2.38
C SER A 87 7.92 4.70 3.89
N PHE A 88 7.06 3.97 4.59
CA PHE A 88 7.09 3.91 6.04
C PHE A 88 8.06 2.83 6.49
N LYS A 89 9.10 3.27 7.17
CA LYS A 89 10.10 2.45 7.86
C LYS A 89 9.87 2.51 9.36
N GLU A 90 10.81 2.00 10.13
CA GLU A 90 10.84 2.17 11.58
C GLU A 90 10.67 3.66 11.95
N PRO A 91 9.80 4.00 12.91
CA PRO A 91 9.59 5.39 13.31
C PRO A 91 10.88 6.05 13.80
N THR A 92 11.10 7.29 13.39
CA THR A 92 12.19 8.15 13.90
C THR A 92 11.94 8.54 15.37
N ALA A 93 12.94 9.11 16.03
CA ALA A 93 12.79 9.61 17.40
C ALA A 93 11.64 10.62 17.51
N LEU A 94 11.57 11.59 16.58
CA LEU A 94 10.50 12.58 16.52
C LEU A 94 9.12 11.95 16.30
N GLU A 95 9.01 10.98 15.40
CA GLU A 95 7.73 10.29 15.13
C GLU A 95 7.23 9.49 16.34
N ARG A 96 8.15 8.99 17.19
CA ARG A 96 7.78 8.29 18.44
C ARG A 96 7.28 9.20 19.56
N GLU A 97 7.54 10.50 19.50
CA GLU A 97 7.02 11.50 20.43
C GLU A 97 5.56 11.86 20.16
N HIS A 98 5.02 11.42 19.03
CA HIS A 98 3.65 11.66 18.59
C HIS A 98 2.84 10.36 18.56
N ASP A 99 1.53 10.47 18.35
CA ASP A 99 0.70 9.32 18.07
C ASP A 99 1.12 8.64 16.75
N PHE A 100 0.85 7.34 16.62
CA PHE A 100 1.35 6.55 15.49
C PHE A 100 0.77 6.99 14.12
N LEU A 101 -0.36 7.70 14.09
CA LEU A 101 -0.96 8.23 12.87
C LEU A 101 -0.40 9.59 12.47
N TRP A 102 0.32 10.28 13.36
CA TRP A 102 0.86 11.61 13.07
C TRP A 102 1.73 11.62 11.80
N ARG A 103 2.69 10.71 11.68
CA ARG A 103 3.54 10.57 10.50
C ARG A 103 2.75 10.16 9.24
N ILE A 104 1.65 9.45 9.42
CA ILE A 104 0.76 9.02 8.35
C ILE A 104 -0.02 10.20 7.80
N HIS A 105 -0.60 11.04 8.67
CA HIS A 105 -1.34 12.24 8.28
C HIS A 105 -0.52 13.18 7.40
N GLN A 106 0.77 13.34 7.65
CA GLN A 106 1.65 14.20 6.87
C GLN A 106 1.85 13.73 5.43
N GLN A 107 1.56 12.47 5.14
CA GLN A 107 1.74 11.86 3.83
C GLN A 107 0.42 11.62 3.10
N THR A 108 -0.72 11.95 3.73
CA THR A 108 -2.02 11.84 3.07
C THR A 108 -2.11 12.78 1.86
N PRO A 109 -2.86 12.39 0.81
CA PRO A 109 -2.95 13.22 -0.38
C PRO A 109 -3.76 14.49 -0.13
N SER A 110 -3.31 15.61 -0.63
CA SER A 110 -4.13 16.79 -0.80
C SER A 110 -5.06 16.63 -2.03
N THR A 111 -6.09 17.47 -2.14
CA THR A 111 -7.02 17.45 -3.27
C THR A 111 -6.28 17.57 -4.62
N GLY A 112 -6.65 16.73 -5.57
CA GLY A 112 -6.00 16.63 -6.87
C GLY A 112 -4.75 15.73 -6.90
N MET A 113 -4.31 15.22 -5.75
CA MET A 113 -3.06 14.44 -5.64
C MET A 113 -3.32 12.95 -5.46
N ILE A 114 -2.32 12.16 -5.84
CA ILE A 114 -2.23 10.72 -5.53
C ILE A 114 -1.10 10.53 -4.51
N SER A 115 -1.41 9.90 -3.39
CA SER A 115 -0.38 9.37 -2.48
C SER A 115 -0.32 7.85 -2.53
N ILE A 116 0.88 7.30 -2.63
CA ILE A 116 1.14 5.87 -2.62
C ILE A 116 1.92 5.54 -1.35
N PHE A 117 1.32 4.75 -0.50
CA PHE A 117 1.96 4.26 0.72
C PHE A 117 2.64 2.92 0.44
N ASN A 118 3.97 2.92 0.43
CA ASN A 118 4.80 1.71 0.40
C ASN A 118 5.04 1.26 1.84
N ARG A 119 4.30 0.22 2.28
CA ARG A 119 3.91 0.00 3.67
C ARG A 119 2.99 1.13 4.15
N SER A 120 2.44 1.05 5.35
CA SER A 120 1.47 2.04 5.81
C SER A 120 1.31 2.03 7.33
N HIS A 121 0.28 2.70 7.81
CA HIS A 121 -0.22 2.63 9.18
C HIS A 121 -0.59 1.21 9.65
N TYR A 122 -0.76 0.27 8.73
CA TYR A 122 -0.98 -1.13 9.10
C TYR A 122 0.26 -1.80 9.70
N GLU A 123 1.47 -1.27 9.49
CA GLU A 123 2.67 -1.76 10.20
C GLU A 123 2.52 -1.62 11.73
N ASP A 124 1.77 -0.61 12.18
CA ASP A 124 1.52 -0.33 13.60
C ASP A 124 0.49 -1.27 14.26
N VAL A 125 -0.07 -2.22 13.51
CA VAL A 125 -0.87 -3.36 14.03
C VAL A 125 -0.29 -4.70 13.60
N LEU A 126 0.50 -4.78 12.52
CA LEU A 126 1.10 -6.01 12.03
C LEU A 126 2.45 -6.29 12.70
N VAL A 127 3.44 -5.43 12.47
CA VAL A 127 4.80 -5.60 12.97
C VAL A 127 4.84 -5.54 14.49
N VAL A 128 4.16 -4.56 15.08
CA VAL A 128 4.13 -4.40 16.55
C VAL A 128 3.51 -5.58 17.28
N ARG A 129 2.59 -6.31 16.62
CA ARG A 129 2.01 -7.54 17.14
C ARG A 129 2.98 -8.70 17.03
N VAL A 130 3.58 -8.90 15.85
CA VAL A 130 4.50 -10.02 15.58
C VAL A 130 5.74 -9.92 16.44
N ASP A 131 6.34 -8.73 16.53
CA ASP A 131 7.57 -8.47 17.27
C ASP A 131 7.32 -8.14 18.75
N ARG A 132 6.04 -8.17 19.19
CA ARG A 132 5.64 -7.89 20.57
C ARG A 132 6.16 -6.55 21.11
N ILE A 133 6.16 -5.52 20.25
CA ILE A 133 6.69 -4.18 20.58
C ILE A 133 5.76 -3.45 21.55
N VAL A 134 4.45 -3.67 21.45
CA VAL A 134 3.43 -3.06 22.30
C VAL A 134 2.50 -4.14 22.89
N PRO A 135 1.83 -3.86 24.04
CA PRO A 135 0.82 -4.75 24.60
C PRO A 135 -0.33 -5.05 23.65
N GLU A 136 -0.99 -6.18 23.84
CA GLU A 136 -2.13 -6.60 23.01
C GLU A 136 -3.28 -5.57 23.02
N SER A 137 -3.60 -5.01 24.18
CA SER A 137 -4.61 -3.96 24.30
C SER A 137 -4.32 -2.78 23.36
N THR A 138 -3.06 -2.35 23.30
CA THR A 138 -2.64 -1.21 22.47
C THR A 138 -2.85 -1.47 20.98
N TRP A 139 -2.35 -2.59 20.45
CA TRP A 139 -2.51 -2.82 19.01
C TRP A 139 -3.94 -3.18 18.61
N ARG A 140 -4.76 -3.71 19.54
CA ARG A 140 -6.18 -3.94 19.29
C ARG A 140 -6.96 -2.62 19.16
N GLU A 141 -6.71 -1.65 20.02
CA GLU A 141 -7.31 -0.32 19.92
C GLU A 141 -6.94 0.40 18.64
N ARG A 142 -5.74 0.15 18.10
CA ARG A 142 -5.31 0.76 16.84
C ARG A 142 -6.14 0.35 15.63
N PHE A 143 -6.81 -0.80 15.64
CA PHE A 143 -7.73 -1.15 14.55
C PHE A 143 -8.88 -0.16 14.43
N ASP A 144 -9.50 0.20 15.53
CA ASP A 144 -10.60 1.17 15.55
C ASP A 144 -10.08 2.56 15.16
N GLN A 145 -8.91 2.96 15.67
CA GLN A 145 -8.27 4.24 15.31
C GLN A 145 -7.91 4.33 13.82
N ILE A 146 -7.46 3.24 13.22
CA ILE A 146 -7.18 3.16 11.77
C ILE A 146 -8.48 3.27 10.97
N ASN A 147 -9.54 2.57 11.39
CA ASN A 147 -10.83 2.64 10.73
C ASN A 147 -11.40 4.07 10.77
N ASP A 148 -11.31 4.74 11.91
CA ASP A 148 -11.75 6.13 12.08
C ASP A 148 -10.92 7.09 11.21
N PHE A 149 -9.61 6.89 11.16
CA PHE A 149 -8.72 7.66 10.29
C PHE A 149 -9.10 7.53 8.82
N GLU A 150 -9.28 6.31 8.34
CA GLU A 150 -9.68 6.06 6.95
C GLU A 150 -11.08 6.62 6.64
N ALA A 151 -12.02 6.48 7.57
CA ALA A 151 -13.36 7.06 7.44
C ALA A 151 -13.33 8.58 7.31
N ARG A 152 -12.48 9.27 8.08
CA ARG A 152 -12.30 10.73 7.98
C ARG A 152 -11.70 11.13 6.63
N LEU A 153 -10.72 10.42 6.13
CA LEU A 153 -10.15 10.67 4.80
C LEU A 153 -11.20 10.48 3.71
N ALA A 154 -11.98 9.40 3.78
CA ALA A 154 -13.05 9.14 2.83
C ALA A 154 -14.14 10.22 2.86
N ALA A 155 -14.55 10.66 4.05
CA ALA A 155 -15.50 11.76 4.24
C ALA A 155 -14.97 13.11 3.68
N SER A 156 -13.63 13.28 3.64
CA SER A 156 -13.00 14.46 3.06
C SER A 156 -12.75 14.37 1.55
N GLY A 157 -13.28 13.35 0.88
CA GLY A 157 -13.18 13.17 -0.57
C GLY A 157 -11.94 12.41 -1.03
N THR A 158 -11.26 11.70 -0.14
CA THR A 158 -10.15 10.79 -0.50
C THR A 158 -10.68 9.40 -0.80
N THR A 159 -10.47 8.92 -2.01
CA THR A 159 -10.66 7.49 -2.32
C THR A 159 -9.47 6.71 -1.82
N ILE A 160 -9.72 5.60 -1.10
CA ILE A 160 -8.66 4.73 -0.57
C ILE A 160 -8.71 3.38 -1.28
N LEU A 161 -7.59 2.99 -1.90
CA LEU A 161 -7.41 1.66 -2.50
C LEU A 161 -6.32 0.92 -1.73
N LYS A 162 -6.62 -0.30 -1.31
CA LYS A 162 -5.69 -1.15 -0.54
C LYS A 162 -5.39 -2.42 -1.32
N PHE A 163 -4.10 -2.68 -1.52
CA PHE A 163 -3.60 -3.86 -2.23
C PHE A 163 -2.64 -4.63 -1.34
N PHE A 164 -2.90 -5.91 -1.17
CA PHE A 164 -1.96 -6.84 -0.59
C PHE A 164 -1.33 -7.67 -1.71
N LEU A 165 -0.02 -7.53 -1.90
CA LEU A 165 0.72 -8.31 -2.89
C LEU A 165 1.13 -9.64 -2.26
N HIS A 166 0.33 -10.65 -2.50
CA HIS A 166 0.58 -12.00 -2.01
C HIS A 166 1.55 -12.75 -2.94
N ILE A 167 2.57 -13.35 -2.35
CA ILE A 167 3.49 -14.27 -3.03
C ILE A 167 3.67 -15.52 -2.16
N SER A 168 3.90 -16.66 -2.79
CA SER A 168 4.16 -17.89 -2.04
C SER A 168 5.52 -17.83 -1.30
N PRO A 169 5.70 -18.63 -0.23
CA PRO A 169 6.97 -18.73 0.48
C PRO A 169 8.14 -19.16 -0.45
N GLU A 170 7.87 -20.02 -1.42
CA GLU A 170 8.85 -20.48 -2.39
C GLU A 170 9.32 -19.35 -3.31
N GLU A 171 8.37 -18.54 -3.82
CA GLU A 171 8.69 -17.38 -4.63
C GLU A 171 9.44 -16.31 -3.81
N GLN A 172 9.06 -16.11 -2.56
CA GLN A 172 9.77 -15.21 -1.66
C GLN A 172 11.22 -15.66 -1.45
N ALA A 173 11.42 -16.94 -1.15
CA ALA A 173 12.76 -17.52 -0.96
C ALA A 173 13.62 -17.42 -2.24
N LYS A 174 13.01 -17.62 -3.43
CA LYS A 174 13.67 -17.40 -4.72
C LYS A 174 14.11 -15.95 -4.90
N ARG A 175 13.23 -15.00 -4.63
CA ARG A 175 13.54 -13.56 -4.75
C ARG A 175 14.63 -13.11 -3.80
N PHE A 176 14.71 -13.66 -2.58
CA PHE A 176 15.81 -13.41 -1.67
C PHE A 176 17.13 -13.97 -2.20
N ARG A 177 17.16 -15.20 -2.72
CA ARG A 177 18.37 -15.78 -3.35
C ARG A 177 18.85 -14.94 -4.54
N ASP A 178 17.93 -14.52 -5.42
CA ASP A 178 18.25 -13.65 -6.56
C ASP A 178 18.81 -12.31 -6.11
N ARG A 179 18.35 -11.76 -4.98
CA ARG A 179 18.87 -10.52 -4.41
C ARG A 179 20.31 -10.68 -3.91
N LEU A 180 20.59 -11.77 -3.19
CA LEU A 180 21.94 -12.07 -2.68
C LEU A 180 22.93 -12.29 -3.83
N GLN A 181 22.50 -12.87 -4.94
CA GLN A 181 23.37 -13.13 -6.09
C GLN A 181 23.67 -11.88 -6.95
N ARG A 182 22.93 -10.80 -6.77
CA ARG A 182 23.12 -9.55 -7.54
C ARG A 182 23.89 -8.52 -6.74
N PRO A 183 25.17 -8.23 -7.05
CA PRO A 183 26.00 -7.29 -6.30
C PRO A 183 25.33 -5.91 -6.12
N ALA A 184 24.64 -5.42 -7.16
CA ALA A 184 23.91 -4.14 -7.13
C ALA A 184 22.69 -4.14 -6.19
N LYS A 185 22.27 -5.27 -5.64
CA LYS A 185 21.12 -5.42 -4.75
C LYS A 185 21.46 -6.02 -3.39
N ASN A 186 22.74 -6.22 -3.13
CA ASN A 186 23.29 -6.87 -1.94
C ASN A 186 23.58 -5.86 -0.79
N TRP A 187 22.74 -4.87 -0.68
CA TRP A 187 22.81 -3.82 0.36
C TRP A 187 21.63 -3.91 1.32
#